data_9353f565ff9915205b5b3cb1b47d54e4
#
_entry.id   9353f565ff9915205b5b3cb1b47d54e4
#
_cell.length_a   1.000
_cell.length_b   1.000
_cell.length_c   1.000
_cell.angle_alpha   90.00
_cell.angle_beta   90.00
_cell.angle_gamma   90.00
#
_symmetry.space_group_name_H-M   'P 1'
#
loop_
_entity.id
_entity.type
_entity.pdbx_description
1 polymer ?
#
loop_
_entity_poly.entity_id
_entity_poly.type
_entity_poly.pdbx_seq_one_letter_code
_entity_poly.pdbx_strand_id
1 'polypeptide(L)' 'MKHVLFIYNRHAGKNKTWANLSDMINTMTEQDCLITAYPTQYRGDAGDAIVRWSSAFDQIVVAGGDGTL' A
#
# COMPACT_ATOMS: atom_id res chain seq x y z
N MET A 1 -3.91 17.06 -6.65
CA MET A 1 -4.14 15.78 -5.94
C MET A 1 -2.91 14.89 -6.05
N LYS A 2 -2.47 14.36 -4.95
CA LYS A 2 -1.32 13.47 -4.91
C LYS A 2 -1.77 12.03 -5.17
N HIS A 3 -1.08 11.34 -6.05
CA HIS A 3 -1.38 9.95 -6.37
C HIS A 3 -0.43 9.04 -5.60
N VAL A 4 -0.98 8.19 -4.74
CA VAL A 4 -0.22 7.33 -3.85
C VAL A 4 -0.52 5.87 -4.15
N LEU A 5 0.54 5.08 -4.31
CA LEU A 5 0.43 3.64 -4.42
C LEU A 5 0.63 3.04 -3.03
N PHE A 6 -0.37 2.31 -2.54
CA PHE A 6 -0.34 1.67 -1.24
C PHE A 6 -0.18 0.16 -1.43
N ILE A 7 1.01 -0.34 -1.12
CA ILE A 7 1.32 -1.76 -1.28
C ILE A 7 1.18 -2.43 0.08
N TYR A 8 0.42 -3.51 0.15
CA TYR A 8 0.21 -4.21 1.40
C TYR A 8 0.15 -5.71 1.19
N ASN A 9 0.41 -6.46 2.27
CA ASN A 9 0.32 -7.90 2.23
C ASN A 9 -1.16 -8.30 2.21
N ARG A 10 -1.54 -9.15 1.25
CA ARG A 10 -2.94 -9.58 1.09
C ARG A 10 -3.49 -10.29 2.33
N HIS A 11 -2.62 -10.82 3.17
CA HIS A 11 -3.03 -11.49 4.41
C HIS A 11 -3.24 -10.52 5.57
N ALA A 12 -2.93 -9.25 5.37
CA ALA A 12 -3.05 -8.24 6.44
C ALA A 12 -4.50 -7.96 6.83
N GLY A 13 -5.45 -8.33 6.00
CA GLY A 13 -6.86 -8.09 6.26
C GLY A 13 -7.53 -9.06 7.21
N LYS A 14 -6.78 -10.00 7.81
CA LYS A 14 -7.39 -11.07 8.59
C LYS A 14 -7.57 -10.76 10.07
N ASN A 15 -7.12 -9.60 10.54
CA ASN A 15 -7.21 -9.24 11.95
C ASN A 15 -7.12 -7.73 12.12
N LYS A 16 -6.60 -7.28 13.25
CA LYS A 16 -6.51 -5.85 13.59
C LYS A 16 -5.77 -5.01 12.58
N THR A 17 -4.92 -5.61 11.78
CA THR A 17 -4.15 -4.90 10.78
C THR A 17 -5.05 -4.21 9.75
N TRP A 18 -6.17 -4.84 9.41
CA TRP A 18 -7.09 -4.25 8.44
C TRP A 18 -7.67 -2.92 8.92
N ALA A 19 -8.04 -2.84 10.19
CA ALA A 19 -8.57 -1.60 10.75
C ALA A 19 -7.55 -0.47 10.66
N ASN A 20 -6.28 -0.76 10.98
CA ASN A 20 -5.21 0.22 10.89
C ASN A 20 -4.97 0.69 9.45
N LEU A 21 -5.04 -0.23 8.50
CA LEU A 21 -4.90 0.11 7.09
C LEU A 21 -6.02 1.02 6.63
N SER A 22 -7.24 0.72 7.02
CA SER A 22 -8.39 1.54 6.67
C SER A 22 -8.25 2.96 7.19
N ASP A 23 -7.83 3.10 8.45
CA ASP A 23 -7.62 4.41 9.05
C ASP A 23 -6.51 5.19 8.35
N MET A 24 -5.41 4.52 8.00
CA MET A 24 -4.32 5.15 7.27
C MET A 24 -4.79 5.67 5.91
N ILE A 25 -5.51 4.85 5.18
CA ILE A 25 -6.01 5.24 3.86
C ILE A 25 -6.96 6.41 3.99
N ASN A 26 -7.84 6.39 4.98
CA ASN A 26 -8.78 7.48 5.20
C ASN A 26 -8.05 8.79 5.52
N THR A 27 -7.05 8.73 6.38
CA THR A 27 -6.26 9.91 6.74
C THR A 27 -5.59 10.52 5.52
N MET A 28 -5.00 9.68 4.67
CA MET A 28 -4.35 10.15 3.46
C MET A 28 -5.36 10.74 2.48
N THR A 29 -6.54 10.14 2.39
CA THR A 29 -7.60 10.65 1.51
C THR A 29 -8.04 12.04 1.95
N GLU A 30 -8.14 12.26 3.26
CA GLU A 30 -8.48 13.58 3.80
C GLU A 30 -7.44 14.64 3.48
N GLN A 31 -6.22 14.23 3.18
CA GLN A 31 -5.12 15.13 2.82
C GLN A 31 -4.96 15.29 1.31
N ASP A 32 -6.04 15.08 0.58
CA ASP A 32 -6.09 15.24 -0.88
C ASP A 32 -5.18 14.26 -1.61
N CYS A 33 -5.16 13.02 -1.14
CA CYS A 33 -4.44 11.93 -1.80
C CYS A 33 -5.43 10.96 -2.43
N LEU A 34 -5.13 10.53 -3.64
CA LEU A 34 -5.85 9.42 -4.26
C LEU A 34 -5.02 8.17 -4.07
N ILE A 35 -5.59 7.17 -3.45
CA ILE A 35 -4.88 5.95 -3.07
C ILE A 35 -5.22 4.83 -4.03
N THR A 36 -4.20 4.21 -4.61
CA THR A 36 -4.33 2.96 -5.35
C THR A 36 -3.78 1.87 -4.46
N ALA A 37 -4.62 0.91 -4.10
CA ALA A 37 -4.22 -0.17 -3.22
C ALA A 37 -3.79 -1.39 -4.03
N TYR A 38 -2.64 -1.94 -3.70
CA TYR A 38 -2.12 -3.13 -4.36
C TYR A 38 -1.78 -4.21 -3.33
N PRO A 39 -2.53 -5.31 -3.30
CA PRO A 39 -2.19 -6.44 -2.43
C PRO A 39 -1.08 -7.26 -3.08
N THR A 40 -0.01 -7.54 -2.35
CA THR A 40 1.09 -8.35 -2.89
C THR A 40 0.62 -9.77 -3.15
N GLN A 41 1.11 -10.37 -4.24
CA GLN A 41 0.67 -11.67 -4.71
C GLN A 41 1.65 -12.80 -4.40
N TYR A 42 2.91 -12.46 -4.14
CA TYR A 42 3.95 -13.43 -3.84
C TYR A 42 5.06 -12.75 -3.05
N ARG A 43 5.95 -13.57 -2.49
CA ARG A 43 7.08 -13.04 -1.72
C ARG A 43 8.00 -12.24 -2.64
N GLY A 44 8.29 -11.01 -2.23
CA GLY A 44 9.12 -10.11 -3.03
C GLY A 44 8.33 -9.25 -4.00
N ASP A 45 7.01 -9.44 -4.08
CA ASP A 45 6.18 -8.68 -5.01
C ASP A 45 6.20 -7.18 -4.71
N ALA A 46 6.36 -6.80 -3.44
CA ALA A 46 6.41 -5.39 -3.09
C ALA A 46 7.56 -4.68 -3.81
N GLY A 47 8.74 -5.30 -3.83
CA GLY A 47 9.87 -4.75 -4.55
C GLY A 47 9.63 -4.68 -6.06
N ASP A 48 9.04 -5.72 -6.61
CA ASP A 48 8.71 -5.75 -8.05
C ASP A 48 7.69 -4.66 -8.39
N ALA A 49 6.71 -4.46 -7.54
CA ALA A 49 5.69 -3.43 -7.76
C ALA A 49 6.30 -2.03 -7.73
N ILE A 50 7.24 -1.79 -6.82
CA ILE A 50 7.92 -0.50 -6.75
C ILE A 50 8.67 -0.22 -8.05
N VAL A 51 9.41 -1.20 -8.54
CA VAL A 51 10.16 -1.04 -9.78
C VAL A 51 9.22 -0.79 -10.96
N ARG A 52 8.10 -1.50 -10.98
CA ARG A 52 7.15 -1.41 -12.10
C ARG A 52 6.41 -0.08 -12.15
N TRP A 53 6.04 0.46 -11.00
CA TRP A 53 5.12 1.60 -10.95
C TRP A 53 5.67 2.87 -10.29
N SER A 54 6.96 2.91 -9.95
CA SER A 54 7.51 4.05 -9.23
C SER A 54 7.36 5.37 -9.99
N SER A 55 7.39 5.33 -11.31
CA SER A 55 7.24 6.54 -12.12
C SER A 55 5.80 6.97 -12.32
N ALA A 56 4.83 6.10 -11.98
CA ALA A 56 3.41 6.38 -12.19
C ALA A 56 2.75 7.04 -10.98
N PHE A 57 3.42 7.07 -9.84
CA PHE A 57 2.84 7.60 -8.61
C PHE A 57 3.75 8.64 -7.98
N ASP A 58 3.14 9.58 -7.27
CA ASP A 58 3.90 10.62 -6.56
C ASP A 58 4.58 10.07 -5.31
N GLN A 59 3.99 9.05 -4.72
CA GLN A 59 4.50 8.46 -3.50
C GLN A 59 4.10 6.98 -3.45
N ILE A 60 4.96 6.17 -2.85
CA ILE A 60 4.68 4.75 -2.62
C ILE A 60 4.79 4.48 -1.13
N VAL A 61 3.74 3.88 -0.58
CA VAL A 61 3.70 3.47 0.82
C VAL A 61 3.62 1.95 0.87
N VAL A 62 4.49 1.33 1.65
CA VAL A 62 4.48 -0.13 1.82
C VAL A 62 4.09 -0.41 3.26
N ALA A 63 3.03 -1.19 3.43
CA ALA A 63 2.53 -1.58 4.74
C ALA A 63 2.45 -3.09 4.83
N GLY A 64 2.77 -3.62 5.97
CA GLY A 64 2.71 -5.06 6.20
C GLY A 64 3.77 -5.49 7.18
N GLY A 65 3.74 -6.78 7.49
CA GLY A 65 4.71 -7.35 8.40
C GLY A 65 5.90 -7.93 7.66
N ASP A 66 6.58 -8.80 8.36
CA ASP A 66 7.72 -9.51 7.81
C ASP A 66 7.33 -10.24 6.54
N GLY A 67 8.18 -10.19 5.56
CA GLY A 67 7.95 -10.87 4.29
C GLY A 67 7.30 -10.00 3.23
N THR A 68 6.90 -8.79 3.55
CA THR A 68 6.33 -7.88 2.56
C THR A 68 7.43 -7.31 1.66
N LEU A 69 8.57 -7.09 2.23
CA LEU A 69 9.74 -6.59 1.50
C LEU A 69 10.73 -7.74 1.16
#